data_4d53f11fd1c74efca0910c563ab39280
#
_entry.id   4d53f11fd1c74efca0910c563ab39280
#
_cell.length_a   1.000
_cell.length_b   1.000
_cell.length_c   1.000
_cell.angle_alpha   90.00
_cell.angle_beta   90.00
_cell.angle_gamma   90.00
#
_symmetry.space_group_name_H-M   'P 1'
#
loop_
_entity.id
_entity.type
_entity.pdbx_description
1 polymer ?
#
loop_
_entity_poly.entity_id
_entity_poly.type
_entity_poly.pdbx_seq_one_letter_code
_entity_poly.pdbx_strand_id
1 'polypeptide(L)'
;SVKMNKNNDNIFSRLIMCMNLILMLTFLCSNSLLFYFLFEASLIPTLMLILGWGYQPERLQAGMYMMIYTVAASLPLLFCILWASHKIFCSEMLVSSTLRLHPIFSGNMWQWSLLSVLVFAAFLVKLPMFSVHLWLPKAHVEAPVAGSMVLAAILLKLGGYGILRFFQYFNFIPLYSSIILFSVAMWGGMITSVICFRQVDLKSLIAYSSIGHMSLMLAGAFSNSSWGWSGALVLMLSHGFCSSALFALANYTYEKTQTRSLLLNKGMLMFLPSLTMWWFLFCIINMAAPPSINLLGEIMIFPAVIFSSTYCLIPLALMSFLSALYSMYLFTAIHHGGSPKFIKPF
;
A
#
# COMPACT_ATOMS: atom_id res chain seq x y z
N SER A 1 -2.64 11.34 -22.89
CA SER A 1 -3.68 12.14 -22.22
C SER A 1 -4.96 12.07 -23.02
N VAL A 2 -6.03 11.55 -22.46
CA VAL A 2 -7.35 11.62 -23.04
C VAL A 2 -7.65 13.09 -23.26
N LYS A 3 -7.99 13.51 -24.49
CA LYS A 3 -8.46 14.87 -24.79
C LYS A 3 -9.77 15.10 -24.00
N MET A 4 -9.67 15.61 -22.80
CA MET A 4 -10.78 15.97 -21.97
C MET A 4 -11.29 17.37 -22.37
N ASN A 5 -12.57 17.63 -22.20
CA ASN A 5 -13.11 18.98 -22.33
C ASN A 5 -12.45 19.89 -21.26
N LYS A 6 -12.07 21.12 -21.63
CA LYS A 6 -11.37 22.08 -20.73
C LYS A 6 -12.00 22.22 -19.34
N ASN A 7 -13.32 22.11 -19.22
CA ASN A 7 -14.01 22.16 -17.93
C ASN A 7 -13.72 20.92 -17.05
N ASN A 8 -13.60 19.72 -17.64
CA ASN A 8 -13.29 18.49 -16.92
C ASN A 8 -11.83 18.46 -16.44
N ASP A 9 -10.92 19.09 -17.19
CA ASP A 9 -9.50 19.21 -16.80
C ASP A 9 -9.34 20.09 -15.56
N ASN A 10 -10.12 21.18 -15.45
CA ASN A 10 -10.11 22.07 -14.29
C ASN A 10 -10.63 21.37 -13.03
N ILE A 11 -11.67 20.54 -13.14
CA ILE A 11 -12.20 19.78 -12.00
C ILE A 11 -11.20 18.71 -11.58
N PHE A 12 -10.60 18.00 -12.52
CA PHE A 12 -9.58 17.00 -12.27
C PHE A 12 -8.37 17.56 -11.51
N SER A 13 -7.83 18.67 -12.00
CA SER A 13 -6.68 19.33 -11.34
C SER A 13 -7.01 19.83 -9.94
N ARG A 14 -8.21 20.39 -9.72
CA ARG A 14 -8.68 20.81 -8.39
C ARG A 14 -8.78 19.63 -7.42
N LEU A 15 -9.30 18.48 -7.87
CA LEU A 15 -9.41 17.28 -7.04
C LEU A 15 -8.03 16.75 -6.63
N ILE A 16 -7.04 16.76 -7.55
CA ILE A 16 -5.68 16.35 -7.21
C ILE A 16 -5.04 17.33 -6.20
N MET A 17 -5.22 18.63 -6.40
CA MET A 17 -4.71 19.65 -5.46
C MET A 17 -5.36 19.50 -4.08
N CYS A 18 -6.68 19.30 -4.02
CA CYS A 18 -7.41 19.06 -2.79
C CYS A 18 -6.90 17.81 -2.08
N MET A 19 -6.68 16.72 -2.81
CA MET A 19 -6.14 15.49 -2.26
C MET A 19 -4.74 15.70 -1.69
N ASN A 20 -3.85 16.38 -2.41
CA ASN A 20 -2.50 16.67 -1.92
C ASN A 20 -2.53 17.51 -0.64
N LEU A 21 -3.40 18.51 -0.56
CA LEU A 21 -3.56 19.34 0.62
C LEU A 21 -4.02 18.51 1.82
N ILE A 22 -5.04 17.67 1.66
CA ILE A 22 -5.52 16.78 2.72
C ILE A 22 -4.40 15.86 3.19
N LEU A 23 -3.63 15.26 2.28
CA LEU A 23 -2.53 14.36 2.59
C LEU A 23 -1.40 15.06 3.35
N MET A 24 -1.02 16.27 2.95
CA MET A 24 -0.03 17.07 3.68
C MET A 24 -0.50 17.35 5.11
N LEU A 25 -1.75 17.76 5.28
CA LEU A 25 -2.31 18.03 6.61
C LEU A 25 -2.37 16.77 7.47
N THR A 26 -2.70 15.59 6.92
CA THR A 26 -2.72 14.33 7.69
C THR A 26 -1.36 13.96 8.29
N PHE A 27 -0.26 14.17 7.55
CA PHE A 27 1.08 13.87 8.05
C PHE A 27 1.58 14.90 9.07
N LEU A 28 1.09 16.13 9.03
CA LEU A 28 1.47 17.21 9.94
C LEU A 28 0.68 17.23 11.25
N CYS A 29 -0.46 16.52 11.31
CA CYS A 29 -1.32 16.53 12.48
C CYS A 29 -0.69 15.82 13.68
N SER A 30 -0.69 16.49 14.83
CA SER A 30 -0.36 15.92 16.14
C SER A 30 -1.57 15.39 16.91
N ASN A 31 -2.77 15.90 16.61
CA ASN A 31 -4.00 15.54 17.27
C ASN A 31 -4.62 14.27 16.64
N SER A 32 -4.96 13.27 17.45
CA SER A 32 -5.52 11.98 17.01
C SER A 32 -6.89 12.09 16.34
N LEU A 33 -7.76 12.97 16.83
CA LEU A 33 -9.08 13.21 16.23
C LEU A 33 -8.94 13.92 14.89
N LEU A 34 -8.11 14.95 14.79
CA LEU A 34 -7.87 15.66 13.54
C LEU A 34 -7.25 14.72 12.50
N PHE A 35 -6.29 13.87 12.92
CA PHE A 35 -5.74 12.84 12.05
C PHE A 35 -6.82 11.93 11.48
N TYR A 36 -7.74 11.44 12.34
CA TYR A 36 -8.85 10.60 11.90
C TYR A 36 -9.73 11.30 10.85
N PHE A 37 -10.14 12.54 11.10
CA PHE A 37 -10.96 13.28 10.15
C PHE A 37 -10.28 13.46 8.79
N LEU A 38 -9.01 13.83 8.78
CA LEU A 38 -8.26 14.01 7.54
C LEU A 38 -7.98 12.68 6.83
N PHE A 39 -7.76 11.62 7.60
CA PHE A 39 -7.60 10.26 7.10
C PHE A 39 -8.85 9.79 6.34
N GLU A 40 -10.05 10.07 6.86
CA GLU A 40 -11.31 9.79 6.17
C GLU A 40 -11.58 10.77 5.02
N ALA A 41 -11.31 12.05 5.20
CA ALA A 41 -11.49 13.05 4.17
C ALA A 41 -10.69 12.74 2.89
N SER A 42 -9.56 12.04 2.99
CA SER A 42 -8.76 11.60 1.86
C SER A 42 -9.53 10.65 0.91
N LEU A 43 -10.58 9.98 1.40
CA LEU A 43 -11.41 9.07 0.60
C LEU A 43 -12.30 9.80 -0.41
N ILE A 44 -12.76 11.01 -0.08
CA ILE A 44 -13.70 11.75 -0.93
C ILE A 44 -13.07 12.08 -2.29
N PRO A 45 -11.92 12.76 -2.38
CA PRO A 45 -11.32 13.07 -3.67
C PRO A 45 -10.85 11.82 -4.42
N THR A 46 -10.40 10.78 -3.73
CA THR A 46 -9.99 9.53 -4.39
C THR A 46 -11.17 8.80 -5.01
N LEU A 47 -12.31 8.75 -4.32
CA LEU A 47 -13.54 8.17 -4.84
C LEU A 47 -14.04 8.98 -6.05
N MET A 48 -14.06 10.30 -5.97
CA MET A 48 -14.42 11.18 -7.07
C MET A 48 -13.53 10.96 -8.30
N LEU A 49 -12.22 10.75 -8.12
CA LEU A 49 -11.29 10.44 -9.21
C LEU A 49 -11.59 9.10 -9.86
N ILE A 50 -11.91 8.05 -9.09
CA ILE A 50 -12.22 6.72 -9.62
C ILE A 50 -13.55 6.76 -10.38
N LEU A 51 -14.60 7.32 -9.79
CA LEU A 51 -15.94 7.35 -10.39
C LEU A 51 -16.02 8.28 -11.61
N GLY A 52 -15.35 9.43 -11.56
CA GLY A 52 -15.39 10.43 -12.63
C GLY A 52 -14.53 10.08 -13.85
N TRP A 53 -13.32 9.57 -13.62
CA TRP A 53 -12.29 9.35 -14.65
C TRP A 53 -11.80 7.92 -14.79
N GLY A 54 -12.48 6.94 -14.16
CA GLY A 54 -12.19 5.51 -14.35
C GLY A 54 -12.44 5.06 -15.79
N TYR A 55 -11.64 4.08 -16.26
CA TYR A 55 -11.65 3.67 -17.68
C TYR A 55 -12.83 2.78 -18.07
N GLN A 56 -13.29 1.90 -17.19
CA GLN A 56 -14.31 0.89 -17.49
C GLN A 56 -15.57 1.07 -16.63
N PRO A 57 -16.73 0.51 -17.01
CA PRO A 57 -17.95 0.57 -16.20
C PRO A 57 -17.79 -0.09 -14.82
N GLU A 58 -16.84 -0.98 -14.66
CA GLU A 58 -16.48 -1.63 -13.38
C GLU A 58 -15.97 -0.64 -12.31
N ARG A 59 -15.70 0.62 -12.70
CA ARG A 59 -15.32 1.70 -11.76
C ARG A 59 -16.33 1.91 -10.61
N LEU A 60 -17.63 1.69 -10.89
CA LEU A 60 -18.67 1.76 -9.85
C LEU A 60 -18.45 0.69 -8.79
N GLN A 61 -18.16 -0.54 -9.21
CA GLN A 61 -17.87 -1.64 -8.31
C GLN A 61 -16.59 -1.38 -7.50
N ALA A 62 -15.53 -0.90 -8.15
CA ALA A 62 -14.27 -0.56 -7.49
C ALA A 62 -14.46 0.54 -6.42
N GLY A 63 -15.24 1.57 -6.73
CA GLY A 63 -15.59 2.63 -5.79
C GLY A 63 -16.38 2.12 -4.58
N MET A 64 -17.39 1.27 -4.81
CA MET A 64 -18.17 0.65 -3.73
C MET A 64 -17.31 -0.23 -2.82
N TYR A 65 -16.42 -1.07 -3.37
CA TYR A 65 -15.50 -1.86 -2.56
C TYR A 65 -14.62 -0.96 -1.69
N MET A 66 -13.99 0.06 -2.27
CA MET A 66 -13.14 0.98 -1.54
C MET A 66 -13.90 1.66 -0.39
N MET A 67 -15.12 2.15 -0.62
CA MET A 67 -15.96 2.78 0.40
C MET A 67 -16.30 1.82 1.54
N ILE A 68 -16.87 0.65 1.21
CA ILE A 68 -17.35 -0.30 2.23
C ILE A 68 -16.19 -0.77 3.11
N TYR A 69 -15.06 -1.20 2.51
CA TYR A 69 -13.92 -1.70 3.28
C TYR A 69 -13.34 -0.63 4.21
N THR A 70 -13.15 0.59 3.70
CA THR A 70 -12.47 1.64 4.47
C THR A 70 -13.37 2.23 5.55
N VAL A 71 -14.63 2.55 5.26
CA VAL A 71 -15.55 3.14 6.24
C VAL A 71 -15.91 2.13 7.32
N ALA A 72 -16.19 0.86 6.96
CA ALA A 72 -16.52 -0.16 7.95
C ALA A 72 -15.38 -0.39 8.95
N ALA A 73 -14.13 -0.29 8.51
CA ALA A 73 -12.96 -0.46 9.38
C ALA A 73 -12.62 0.79 10.20
N SER A 74 -12.96 1.98 9.72
CA SER A 74 -12.60 3.23 10.39
C SER A 74 -13.54 3.62 11.52
N LEU A 75 -14.81 3.22 11.49
CA LEU A 75 -15.76 3.51 12.56
C LEU A 75 -15.33 2.93 13.94
N PRO A 76 -14.86 1.68 14.06
CA PRO A 76 -14.28 1.19 15.30
C PRO A 76 -13.09 2.01 15.79
N LEU A 77 -12.23 2.48 14.89
CA LEU A 77 -11.10 3.34 15.24
C LEU A 77 -11.57 4.65 15.86
N LEU A 78 -12.61 5.30 15.30
CA LEU A 78 -13.18 6.52 15.87
C LEU A 78 -13.64 6.30 17.30
N PHE A 79 -14.37 5.20 17.55
CA PHE A 79 -14.80 4.84 18.89
C PHE A 79 -13.61 4.70 19.84
N CYS A 80 -12.55 4.01 19.44
CA CYS A 80 -11.36 3.84 20.26
C CYS A 80 -10.65 5.16 20.57
N ILE A 81 -10.58 6.08 19.59
CA ILE A 81 -9.96 7.40 19.77
C ILE A 81 -10.77 8.25 20.76
N LEU A 82 -12.10 8.30 20.62
CA LEU A 82 -12.97 9.04 21.53
C LEU A 82 -12.90 8.47 22.95
N TRP A 83 -12.91 7.17 23.09
CA TRP A 83 -12.79 6.51 24.37
C TRP A 83 -11.43 6.78 25.03
N ALA A 84 -10.32 6.72 24.25
CA ALA A 84 -8.99 7.03 24.73
C ALA A 84 -8.87 8.52 25.14
N SER A 85 -9.37 9.44 24.33
CA SER A 85 -9.31 10.88 24.63
C SER A 85 -10.09 11.23 25.90
N HIS A 86 -11.21 10.57 26.15
CA HIS A 86 -11.98 10.75 27.38
C HIS A 86 -11.24 10.22 28.63
N LYS A 87 -10.47 9.13 28.49
CA LYS A 87 -9.70 8.56 29.62
C LYS A 87 -8.42 9.32 29.92
N ILE A 88 -7.77 9.82 28.89
CA ILE A 88 -6.44 10.47 28.99
C ILE A 88 -6.57 11.97 29.23
N PHE A 89 -7.74 12.55 28.92
CA PHE A 89 -7.96 14.00 28.85
C PHE A 89 -6.99 14.75 27.89
N CYS A 90 -6.38 14.02 26.97
CA CYS A 90 -5.46 14.56 25.98
C CYS A 90 -5.67 13.84 24.63
N SER A 91 -5.82 14.62 23.58
CA SER A 91 -5.94 14.12 22.20
C SER A 91 -4.63 14.19 21.41
N GLU A 92 -3.58 14.77 22.00
CA GLU A 92 -2.27 14.89 21.35
C GLU A 92 -1.47 13.60 21.43
N MET A 93 -1.03 13.09 20.28
CA MET A 93 -0.31 11.83 20.16
C MET A 93 1.07 11.84 20.84
N LEU A 94 1.75 12.99 20.83
CA LEU A 94 3.07 13.12 21.46
C LEU A 94 2.98 13.14 22.98
N VAL A 95 2.03 13.87 23.54
CA VAL A 95 1.83 13.97 24.98
C VAL A 95 1.37 12.63 25.57
N SER A 96 0.48 11.92 24.86
CA SER A 96 0.02 10.59 25.30
C SER A 96 1.14 9.55 25.33
N SER A 97 2.09 9.62 24.40
CA SER A 97 3.24 8.71 24.38
C SER A 97 4.17 8.90 25.58
N THR A 98 4.29 10.12 26.10
CA THR A 98 5.13 10.44 27.29
C THR A 98 4.47 10.08 28.61
N LEU A 99 3.13 10.14 28.68
CA LEU A 99 2.35 9.86 29.90
C LEU A 99 2.28 8.39 30.31
N ARG A 100 2.86 7.47 29.55
CA ARG A 100 2.88 6.01 29.79
C ARG A 100 1.57 5.50 30.37
N LEU A 101 0.58 5.35 29.53
CA LEU A 101 -0.81 4.99 29.88
C LEU A 101 -1.02 3.60 30.51
N HIS A 102 0.06 2.96 30.92
CA HIS A 102 0.06 1.61 31.45
C HIS A 102 -0.90 1.33 32.62
N PRO A 103 -1.19 2.27 33.54
CA PRO A 103 -2.08 1.98 34.66
C PRO A 103 -3.57 2.28 34.44
N ILE A 104 -3.94 2.97 33.36
CA ILE A 104 -5.32 3.48 33.18
C ILE A 104 -6.31 2.38 32.77
N PHE A 105 -5.79 1.28 32.30
CA PHE A 105 -6.59 0.22 31.74
C PHE A 105 -6.48 -1.07 32.59
N SER A 106 -7.29 -1.19 33.61
CA SER A 106 -7.51 -2.43 34.36
C SER A 106 -8.44 -3.35 33.53
N GLY A 107 -7.90 -4.08 32.57
CA GLY A 107 -8.68 -5.00 31.75
C GLY A 107 -8.00 -6.35 31.61
N ASN A 108 -8.78 -7.38 31.29
CA ASN A 108 -8.27 -8.70 30.99
C ASN A 108 -7.50 -8.72 29.67
N MET A 109 -6.51 -9.61 29.50
CA MET A 109 -5.68 -9.73 28.28
C MET A 109 -6.52 -9.83 27.00
N TRP A 110 -7.69 -10.44 27.03
CA TRP A 110 -8.62 -10.56 25.90
C TRP A 110 -9.24 -9.22 25.47
N GLN A 111 -9.59 -8.37 26.44
CA GLN A 111 -10.13 -7.03 26.13
C GLN A 111 -9.10 -6.17 25.42
N TRP A 112 -7.85 -6.28 25.83
CA TRP A 112 -6.73 -5.57 25.20
C TRP A 112 -6.45 -6.08 23.79
N SER A 113 -6.47 -7.40 23.58
CA SER A 113 -6.27 -7.95 22.25
C SER A 113 -7.38 -7.55 21.28
N LEU A 114 -8.62 -7.53 21.75
CA LEU A 114 -9.75 -7.08 20.94
C LEU A 114 -9.66 -5.59 20.62
N LEU A 115 -9.33 -4.76 21.59
CA LEU A 115 -9.16 -3.31 21.40
C LEU A 115 -8.04 -3.02 20.40
N SER A 116 -6.91 -3.72 20.49
CA SER A 116 -5.82 -3.52 19.54
C SER A 116 -6.21 -3.91 18.10
N VAL A 117 -6.98 -4.98 17.91
CA VAL A 117 -7.49 -5.37 16.59
C VAL A 117 -8.43 -4.29 16.05
N LEU A 118 -9.33 -3.74 16.88
CA LEU A 118 -10.26 -2.67 16.48
C LEU A 118 -9.50 -1.38 16.07
N VAL A 119 -8.47 -1.01 16.82
CA VAL A 119 -7.63 0.17 16.50
C VAL A 119 -6.88 -0.02 15.18
N PHE A 120 -6.25 -1.18 14.99
CA PHE A 120 -5.44 -1.41 13.80
C PHE A 120 -6.25 -1.80 12.57
N ALA A 121 -7.51 -2.24 12.71
CA ALA A 121 -8.34 -2.67 11.59
C ALA A 121 -8.41 -1.63 10.46
N ALA A 122 -8.60 -0.35 10.78
CA ALA A 122 -8.67 0.72 9.80
C ALA A 122 -7.37 0.86 9.00
N PHE A 123 -6.25 0.77 9.68
CA PHE A 123 -4.94 0.87 9.05
C PHE A 123 -4.59 -0.37 8.24
N LEU A 124 -4.97 -1.57 8.71
CA LEU A 124 -4.78 -2.84 8.01
C LEU A 124 -5.65 -2.98 6.76
N VAL A 125 -6.76 -2.29 6.71
CA VAL A 125 -7.58 -2.18 5.50
C VAL A 125 -6.94 -1.21 4.50
N LYS A 126 -6.46 -0.04 4.94
CA LYS A 126 -5.74 0.90 4.06
C LYS A 126 -4.37 0.35 3.62
N LEU A 127 -3.64 -0.32 4.52
CA LEU A 127 -2.52 -1.19 4.14
C LEU A 127 -3.12 -2.56 3.83
N PRO A 128 -3.29 -2.93 2.59
CA PRO A 128 -4.09 -4.10 2.23
C PRO A 128 -3.45 -5.38 2.77
N MET A 129 -3.82 -5.75 4.00
CA MET A 129 -3.46 -7.05 4.55
C MET A 129 -4.23 -8.15 3.81
N PHE A 130 -3.67 -9.33 3.66
CA PHE A 130 -4.18 -10.42 2.82
C PHE A 130 -5.68 -10.70 2.98
N SER A 131 -6.26 -10.63 4.16
CA SER A 131 -7.69 -10.87 4.38
C SER A 131 -8.61 -9.77 3.82
N VAL A 132 -8.15 -8.52 3.77
CA VAL A 132 -8.95 -7.33 3.42
C VAL A 132 -8.39 -6.57 2.22
N HIS A 133 -7.63 -7.23 1.34
CA HIS A 133 -6.90 -6.61 0.24
C HIS A 133 -7.69 -6.44 -1.07
N LEU A 134 -8.87 -7.07 -1.21
CA LEU A 134 -9.56 -7.20 -2.50
C LEU A 134 -9.98 -5.86 -3.15
N TRP A 135 -10.11 -4.81 -2.36
CA TRP A 135 -10.43 -3.48 -2.86
C TRP A 135 -9.28 -2.86 -3.66
N LEU A 136 -8.02 -3.14 -3.29
CA LEU A 136 -6.85 -2.49 -3.85
C LEU A 136 -6.60 -2.83 -5.33
N PRO A 137 -6.56 -4.12 -5.77
CA PRO A 137 -6.38 -4.43 -7.19
C PRO A 137 -7.47 -3.83 -8.06
N LYS A 138 -8.74 -3.87 -7.61
CA LYS A 138 -9.86 -3.28 -8.35
C LYS A 138 -9.75 -1.76 -8.45
N ALA A 139 -9.40 -1.08 -7.34
CA ALA A 139 -9.21 0.36 -7.34
C ALA A 139 -8.06 0.80 -8.26
N HIS A 140 -6.92 0.09 -8.26
CA HIS A 140 -5.77 0.44 -9.10
C HIS A 140 -5.99 0.19 -10.59
N VAL A 141 -6.71 -0.86 -10.95
CA VAL A 141 -7.01 -1.18 -12.36
C VAL A 141 -7.90 -0.11 -12.96
N GLU A 142 -8.94 0.31 -12.22
CA GLU A 142 -9.94 1.25 -12.72
C GLU A 142 -9.57 2.73 -12.53
N ALA A 143 -8.70 3.06 -11.59
CA ALA A 143 -8.30 4.45 -11.36
C ALA A 143 -7.57 5.06 -12.57
N PRO A 144 -7.78 6.38 -12.83
CA PRO A 144 -6.94 7.12 -13.75
C PRO A 144 -5.47 7.08 -13.27
N VAL A 145 -4.53 7.28 -14.18
CA VAL A 145 -3.08 7.15 -13.88
C VAL A 145 -2.65 7.95 -12.68
N ALA A 146 -3.00 9.24 -12.65
CA ALA A 146 -2.67 10.09 -11.51
C ALA A 146 -3.27 9.56 -10.21
N GLY A 147 -4.52 9.05 -10.24
CA GLY A 147 -5.16 8.40 -9.10
C GLY A 147 -4.41 7.17 -8.63
N SER A 148 -4.04 6.25 -9.54
CA SER A 148 -3.30 5.04 -9.20
C SER A 148 -1.90 5.33 -8.66
N MET A 149 -1.19 6.35 -9.20
CA MET A 149 0.11 6.78 -8.72
C MET A 149 0.04 7.32 -7.28
N VAL A 150 -0.89 8.24 -6.99
CA VAL A 150 -1.02 8.82 -5.64
C VAL A 150 -1.54 7.78 -4.64
N LEU A 151 -2.44 6.90 -5.06
CA LEU A 151 -2.94 5.81 -4.23
C LEU A 151 -1.79 4.87 -3.83
N ALA A 152 -0.93 4.49 -4.77
CA ALA A 152 0.23 3.66 -4.49
C ALA A 152 1.33 4.39 -3.69
N ALA A 153 1.62 5.65 -4.03
CA ALA A 153 2.71 6.40 -3.42
C ALA A 153 2.41 6.80 -1.97
N ILE A 154 1.24 7.36 -1.69
CA ILE A 154 0.96 8.07 -0.44
C ILE A 154 -0.19 7.44 0.35
N LEU A 155 -1.33 7.13 -0.29
CA LEU A 155 -2.51 6.65 0.43
C LEU A 155 -2.28 5.34 1.17
N LEU A 156 -1.56 4.39 0.56
CA LEU A 156 -1.16 3.17 1.26
C LEU A 156 -0.27 3.47 2.47
N LYS A 157 0.63 4.45 2.36
CA LYS A 157 1.57 4.82 3.42
C LYS A 157 0.90 5.55 4.59
N LEU A 158 -0.26 6.16 4.38
CA LEU A 158 -1.08 6.67 5.49
C LEU A 158 -1.45 5.56 6.47
N GLY A 159 -1.76 4.35 5.97
CA GLY A 159 -2.01 3.20 6.84
C GLY A 159 -0.78 2.83 7.67
N GLY A 160 0.41 2.75 7.05
CA GLY A 160 1.66 2.44 7.77
C GLY A 160 2.07 3.51 8.77
N TYR A 161 1.98 4.77 8.36
CA TYR A 161 2.21 5.89 9.26
C TYR A 161 1.24 5.85 10.44
N GLY A 162 -0.05 5.60 10.18
CA GLY A 162 -1.07 5.45 11.22
C GLY A 162 -0.72 4.33 12.20
N ILE A 163 -0.31 3.15 11.72
CA ILE A 163 0.11 2.05 12.59
C ILE A 163 1.24 2.53 13.53
N LEU A 164 2.32 3.08 13.00
CA LEU A 164 3.48 3.51 13.78
C LEU A 164 3.11 4.61 14.80
N ARG A 165 2.25 5.57 14.42
CA ARG A 165 1.78 6.62 15.32
C ARG A 165 0.87 6.09 16.42
N PHE A 166 -0.04 5.18 16.11
CA PHE A 166 -0.96 4.62 17.09
C PHE A 166 -0.29 3.58 17.99
N PHE A 167 0.79 2.94 17.56
CA PHE A 167 1.66 2.19 18.46
C PHE A 167 2.23 3.09 19.57
N GLN A 168 2.68 4.27 19.19
CA GLN A 168 3.19 5.25 20.17
C GLN A 168 2.06 5.83 21.04
N TYR A 169 0.90 6.12 20.44
CA TYR A 169 -0.23 6.73 21.15
C TYR A 169 -0.78 5.84 22.25
N PHE A 170 -1.02 4.56 21.96
CA PHE A 170 -1.54 3.61 22.93
C PHE A 170 -0.45 3.00 23.84
N ASN A 171 0.81 3.11 23.43
CA ASN A 171 2.00 2.57 24.13
C ASN A 171 1.83 1.12 24.64
N PHE A 172 0.95 0.36 23.99
CA PHE A 172 0.56 -0.97 24.40
C PHE A 172 0.14 -1.81 23.19
N ILE A 173 0.80 -2.96 23.03
CA ILE A 173 0.34 -4.00 22.11
C ILE A 173 0.30 -5.30 22.88
N PRO A 174 -0.89 -5.91 23.02
CA PRO A 174 -0.97 -7.25 23.60
C PRO A 174 -0.16 -8.22 22.74
N LEU A 175 0.63 -9.04 23.40
CA LEU A 175 1.50 -9.99 22.74
C LEU A 175 0.73 -10.91 21.77
N TYR A 176 -0.44 -11.34 22.14
CA TYR A 176 -1.27 -12.24 21.33
C TYR A 176 -1.76 -11.61 20.03
N SER A 177 -2.25 -10.38 20.06
CA SER A 177 -2.71 -9.70 18.83
C SER A 177 -1.56 -9.36 17.89
N SER A 178 -0.41 -8.95 18.43
CA SER A 178 0.77 -8.69 17.61
C SER A 178 1.26 -9.95 16.90
N ILE A 179 1.27 -11.10 17.58
CA ILE A 179 1.66 -12.39 16.98
C ILE A 179 0.69 -12.80 15.87
N ILE A 180 -0.62 -12.66 16.08
CA ILE A 180 -1.64 -12.99 15.07
C ILE A 180 -1.47 -12.09 13.85
N LEU A 181 -1.40 -10.77 14.03
CA LEU A 181 -1.25 -9.81 12.92
C LEU A 181 0.08 -10.02 12.17
N PHE A 182 1.15 -10.30 12.89
CA PHE A 182 2.44 -10.63 12.33
C PHE A 182 2.38 -11.91 11.48
N SER A 183 1.79 -12.99 12.00
CA SER A 183 1.67 -14.25 11.26
C SER A 183 0.82 -14.10 9.99
N VAL A 184 -0.32 -13.40 10.07
CA VAL A 184 -1.17 -13.14 8.90
C VAL A 184 -0.44 -12.27 7.87
N ALA A 185 0.36 -11.29 8.30
CA ALA A 185 1.17 -10.48 7.39
C ALA A 185 2.18 -11.34 6.63
N MET A 186 2.91 -12.22 7.31
CA MET A 186 3.92 -13.09 6.69
C MET A 186 3.31 -14.08 5.70
N TRP A 187 2.28 -14.83 6.12
CA TRP A 187 1.59 -15.77 5.24
C TRP A 187 0.88 -15.08 4.08
N GLY A 188 0.26 -13.94 4.37
CA GLY A 188 -0.42 -13.14 3.37
C GLY A 188 0.52 -12.65 2.27
N GLY A 189 1.73 -12.21 2.63
CA GLY A 189 2.73 -11.78 1.67
C GLY A 189 3.24 -12.92 0.78
N MET A 190 3.41 -14.12 1.33
CA MET A 190 3.78 -15.30 0.56
C MET A 190 2.67 -15.66 -0.45
N ILE A 191 1.41 -15.71 -0.01
CA ILE A 191 0.28 -16.07 -0.87
C ILE A 191 0.10 -15.02 -1.98
N THR A 192 0.19 -13.73 -1.67
CA THR A 192 0.05 -12.66 -2.68
C THR A 192 1.17 -12.71 -3.73
N SER A 193 2.38 -13.06 -3.35
CA SER A 193 3.49 -13.23 -4.30
C SER A 193 3.25 -14.40 -5.27
N VAL A 194 2.62 -15.49 -4.82
CA VAL A 194 2.18 -16.58 -5.71
C VAL A 194 1.03 -16.14 -6.63
N ILE A 195 0.08 -15.35 -6.12
CA ILE A 195 -1.04 -14.82 -6.91
C ILE A 195 -0.54 -13.92 -8.05
N CYS A 196 0.59 -13.20 -7.88
CA CYS A 196 1.18 -12.36 -8.93
C CYS A 196 1.42 -13.13 -10.24
N PHE A 197 1.85 -14.39 -10.18
CA PHE A 197 2.11 -15.20 -11.39
C PHE A 197 0.87 -15.54 -12.19
N ARG A 198 -0.31 -15.51 -11.58
CA ARG A 198 -1.59 -15.83 -12.24
C ARG A 198 -2.31 -14.60 -12.78
N GLN A 199 -1.75 -13.41 -12.60
CA GLN A 199 -2.37 -12.17 -13.09
C GLN A 199 -2.21 -12.05 -14.61
N VAL A 200 -3.29 -11.68 -15.27
CA VAL A 200 -3.32 -11.43 -16.71
C VAL A 200 -3.08 -9.95 -17.03
N ASP A 201 -3.54 -9.06 -16.14
CA ASP A 201 -3.43 -7.61 -16.31
C ASP A 201 -2.17 -7.06 -15.67
N LEU A 202 -1.48 -6.14 -16.38
CA LEU A 202 -0.29 -5.43 -15.90
C LEU A 202 -0.54 -4.68 -14.58
N LYS A 203 -1.63 -3.91 -14.53
CA LYS A 203 -1.94 -3.10 -13.34
C LYS A 203 -2.28 -3.98 -12.14
N SER A 204 -2.97 -5.09 -12.33
CA SER A 204 -3.29 -6.02 -11.25
C SER A 204 -2.04 -6.70 -10.70
N LEU A 205 -1.08 -7.08 -11.55
CA LEU A 205 0.19 -7.66 -11.11
C LEU A 205 0.97 -6.68 -10.23
N ILE A 206 1.11 -5.41 -10.68
CA ILE A 206 1.77 -4.36 -9.90
C ILE A 206 1.04 -4.11 -8.57
N ALA A 207 -0.30 -4.16 -8.56
CA ALA A 207 -1.09 -4.00 -7.34
C ALA A 207 -0.86 -5.15 -6.35
N TYR A 208 -0.82 -6.40 -6.81
CA TYR A 208 -0.51 -7.54 -5.94
C TYR A 208 0.92 -7.54 -5.43
N SER A 209 1.90 -7.10 -6.23
CA SER A 209 3.28 -6.93 -5.78
C SER A 209 3.38 -5.90 -4.64
N SER A 210 2.59 -4.82 -4.71
CA SER A 210 2.53 -3.82 -3.64
C SER A 210 1.97 -4.39 -2.33
N ILE A 211 1.00 -5.32 -2.39
CA ILE A 211 0.50 -6.01 -1.20
C ILE A 211 1.60 -6.86 -0.56
N GLY A 212 2.41 -7.56 -1.36
CA GLY A 212 3.55 -8.34 -0.89
C GLY A 212 4.58 -7.49 -0.12
N HIS A 213 5.03 -6.38 -0.70
CA HIS A 213 5.98 -5.48 -0.02
C HIS A 213 5.38 -4.80 1.22
N MET A 214 4.10 -4.42 1.18
CA MET A 214 3.44 -3.84 2.36
C MET A 214 3.22 -4.87 3.46
N SER A 215 3.02 -6.15 3.15
CA SER A 215 2.95 -7.21 4.16
C SER A 215 4.28 -7.41 4.89
N LEU A 216 5.42 -7.31 4.16
CA LEU A 216 6.76 -7.34 4.76
C LEU A 216 6.97 -6.13 5.69
N MET A 217 6.54 -4.94 5.28
CA MET A 217 6.58 -3.74 6.11
C MET A 217 5.75 -3.91 7.38
N LEU A 218 4.55 -4.48 7.28
CA LEU A 218 3.70 -4.79 8.45
C LEU A 218 4.40 -5.75 9.40
N ALA A 219 5.05 -6.79 8.90
CA ALA A 219 5.83 -7.71 9.72
C ALA A 219 6.97 -6.99 10.47
N GLY A 220 7.67 -6.08 9.79
CA GLY A 220 8.67 -5.22 10.43
C GLY A 220 8.08 -4.34 11.53
N ALA A 221 6.94 -3.70 11.29
CA ALA A 221 6.27 -2.86 12.29
C ALA A 221 5.81 -3.66 13.51
N PHE A 222 5.23 -4.86 13.31
CA PHE A 222 4.73 -5.71 14.39
C PHE A 222 5.83 -6.52 15.12
N SER A 223 7.06 -6.57 14.59
CA SER A 223 8.19 -7.18 15.30
C SER A 223 8.61 -6.43 16.58
N ASN A 224 8.09 -5.22 16.78
CA ASN A 224 8.31 -4.34 17.93
C ASN A 224 9.80 -4.11 18.26
N SER A 225 10.65 -4.11 17.24
CA SER A 225 12.08 -3.83 17.32
C SER A 225 12.42 -2.48 16.67
N SER A 226 13.47 -1.82 17.13
CA SER A 226 13.92 -0.55 16.53
C SER A 226 14.33 -0.72 15.07
N TRP A 227 14.97 -1.84 14.74
CA TRP A 227 15.35 -2.20 13.36
C TRP A 227 14.11 -2.47 12.49
N GLY A 228 13.10 -3.15 13.03
CA GLY A 228 11.85 -3.38 12.32
C GLY A 228 11.10 -2.09 12.02
N TRP A 229 11.07 -1.15 12.94
CA TRP A 229 10.41 0.16 12.75
C TRP A 229 11.15 1.02 11.74
N SER A 230 12.47 1.14 11.85
CA SER A 230 13.28 1.90 10.89
C SER A 230 13.21 1.26 9.49
N GLY A 231 13.29 -0.07 9.39
CA GLY A 231 13.12 -0.80 8.15
C GLY A 231 11.74 -0.61 7.53
N ALA A 232 10.67 -0.63 8.33
CA ALA A 232 9.31 -0.36 7.87
C ALA A 232 9.18 1.04 7.26
N LEU A 233 9.75 2.08 7.89
CA LEU A 233 9.75 3.45 7.36
C LEU A 233 10.50 3.56 6.04
N VAL A 234 11.70 2.97 5.95
CA VAL A 234 12.52 2.98 4.74
C VAL A 234 11.79 2.26 3.60
N LEU A 235 11.19 1.09 3.89
CA LEU A 235 10.45 0.33 2.88
C LEU A 235 9.20 1.08 2.41
N MET A 236 8.48 1.77 3.28
CA MET A 236 7.33 2.60 2.88
C MET A 236 7.75 3.68 1.87
N LEU A 237 8.82 4.40 2.15
CA LEU A 237 9.31 5.48 1.27
C LEU A 237 9.79 4.92 -0.08
N SER A 238 10.66 3.92 -0.05
CA SER A 238 11.25 3.34 -1.25
C SER A 238 10.22 2.70 -2.18
N HIS A 239 9.30 1.90 -1.60
CA HIS A 239 8.19 1.32 -2.36
C HIS A 239 7.23 2.40 -2.90
N GLY A 240 7.07 3.53 -2.21
CA GLY A 240 6.27 4.65 -2.71
C GLY A 240 6.75 5.16 -4.05
N PHE A 241 8.04 5.38 -4.20
CA PHE A 241 8.65 5.81 -5.46
C PHE A 241 8.63 4.71 -6.52
N CYS A 242 8.99 3.48 -6.14
CA CYS A 242 9.04 2.37 -7.08
C CYS A 242 7.67 2.05 -7.67
N SER A 243 6.64 1.90 -6.83
CA SER A 243 5.30 1.52 -7.29
C SER A 243 4.64 2.60 -8.15
N SER A 244 4.78 3.87 -7.80
CA SER A 244 4.25 4.97 -8.62
C SER A 244 4.90 5.02 -10.00
N ALA A 245 6.21 4.78 -10.09
CA ALA A 245 6.93 4.71 -11.36
C ALA A 245 6.47 3.51 -12.21
N LEU A 246 6.28 2.33 -11.61
CA LEU A 246 5.76 1.16 -12.32
C LEU A 246 4.34 1.40 -12.88
N PHE A 247 3.45 2.06 -12.13
CA PHE A 247 2.13 2.43 -12.63
C PHE A 247 2.20 3.47 -13.77
N ALA A 248 3.13 4.42 -13.71
CA ALA A 248 3.36 5.36 -14.80
C ALA A 248 3.83 4.66 -16.08
N LEU A 249 4.80 3.74 -15.97
CA LEU A 249 5.28 2.92 -17.09
C LEU A 249 4.18 2.03 -17.66
N ALA A 250 3.38 1.39 -16.80
CA ALA A 250 2.24 0.57 -17.23
C ALA A 250 1.18 1.39 -17.99
N ASN A 251 0.99 2.66 -17.60
CA ASN A 251 0.12 3.53 -18.38
C ASN A 251 0.73 3.93 -19.70
N TYR A 252 2.03 4.25 -19.74
CA TYR A 252 2.69 4.61 -20.98
C TYR A 252 2.65 3.47 -22.00
N THR A 253 2.83 2.21 -21.56
CA THR A 253 2.62 1.03 -22.40
C THR A 253 1.19 0.92 -22.88
N TYR A 254 0.20 1.14 -22.00
CA TYR A 254 -1.22 1.12 -22.36
C TYR A 254 -1.58 2.19 -23.40
N GLU A 255 -1.06 3.41 -23.29
CA GLU A 255 -1.31 4.48 -24.28
C GLU A 255 -0.80 4.11 -25.69
N LYS A 256 0.25 3.29 -25.76
CA LYS A 256 0.81 2.83 -27.04
C LYS A 256 0.12 1.59 -27.60
N THR A 257 -0.22 0.65 -26.76
CA THR A 257 -0.77 -0.67 -27.16
C THR A 257 -2.28 -0.75 -27.08
N GLN A 258 -2.93 0.16 -26.34
CA GLN A 258 -4.37 0.17 -26.05
C GLN A 258 -4.86 -1.13 -25.37
N THR A 259 -3.95 -1.96 -24.84
CA THR A 259 -4.26 -3.21 -24.15
C THR A 259 -3.57 -3.27 -22.81
N ARG A 260 -4.23 -3.88 -21.80
CA ARG A 260 -3.66 -4.07 -20.44
C ARG A 260 -3.12 -5.50 -20.24
N SER A 261 -3.46 -6.43 -21.13
CA SER A 261 -3.12 -7.83 -20.95
C SER A 261 -1.63 -8.09 -21.19
N LEU A 262 -1.01 -8.85 -20.28
CA LEU A 262 0.39 -9.29 -20.41
C LEU A 262 0.61 -10.17 -21.65
N LEU A 263 -0.39 -10.94 -22.03
CA LEU A 263 -0.28 -11.86 -23.16
C LEU A 263 -0.22 -11.13 -24.52
N LEU A 264 -0.88 -9.99 -24.63
CA LEU A 264 -0.91 -9.19 -25.86
C LEU A 264 0.27 -8.22 -25.94
N ASN A 265 0.76 -7.73 -24.80
CA ASN A 265 1.88 -6.77 -24.73
C ASN A 265 3.21 -7.52 -24.70
N LYS A 266 3.71 -7.93 -25.88
CA LYS A 266 5.00 -8.64 -26.03
C LYS A 266 5.90 -7.89 -26.99
N GLY A 267 7.22 -8.14 -26.91
CA GLY A 267 8.19 -7.66 -27.90
C GLY A 267 8.41 -6.14 -27.90
N MET A 268 8.10 -5.45 -26.78
CA MET A 268 8.25 -3.99 -26.69
C MET A 268 9.71 -3.51 -26.81
N LEU A 269 10.68 -4.42 -26.64
CA LEU A 269 12.10 -4.12 -26.81
C LEU A 269 12.42 -3.59 -28.22
N MET A 270 11.77 -4.14 -29.23
CA MET A 270 12.01 -3.78 -30.64
C MET A 270 11.47 -2.38 -30.98
N PHE A 271 10.38 -1.97 -30.33
CA PHE A 271 9.68 -0.72 -30.64
C PHE A 271 10.11 0.46 -29.77
N LEU A 272 10.40 0.24 -28.51
CA LEU A 272 10.65 1.29 -27.52
C LEU A 272 11.82 0.93 -26.59
N PRO A 273 13.07 0.95 -27.09
CA PRO A 273 14.25 0.52 -26.31
C PRO A 273 14.49 1.40 -25.05
N SER A 274 14.22 2.70 -25.16
CA SER A 274 14.35 3.60 -23.99
C SER A 274 13.35 3.27 -22.87
N LEU A 275 12.11 2.90 -23.23
CA LEU A 275 11.09 2.47 -22.28
C LEU A 275 11.48 1.16 -21.60
N THR A 276 12.07 0.23 -22.35
CA THR A 276 12.51 -1.07 -21.80
C THR A 276 13.60 -0.90 -20.75
N MET A 277 14.52 0.07 -20.96
CA MET A 277 15.54 0.38 -19.96
C MET A 277 14.92 0.87 -18.65
N TRP A 278 13.92 1.76 -18.70
CA TRP A 278 13.24 2.22 -17.49
C TRP A 278 12.46 1.10 -16.80
N TRP A 279 11.78 0.24 -17.57
CA TRP A 279 11.12 -0.94 -17.01
C TRP A 279 12.10 -1.85 -16.28
N PHE A 280 13.26 -2.12 -16.90
CA PHE A 280 14.30 -2.93 -16.30
C PHE A 280 14.81 -2.35 -14.97
N LEU A 281 15.12 -1.06 -14.94
CA LEU A 281 15.57 -0.39 -13.72
C LEU A 281 14.54 -0.47 -12.59
N PHE A 282 13.28 -0.20 -12.87
CA PHE A 282 12.25 -0.26 -11.82
C PHE A 282 11.88 -1.71 -11.41
N CYS A 283 12.00 -2.68 -12.29
CA CYS A 283 11.89 -4.09 -11.92
C CYS A 283 13.04 -4.52 -11.00
N ILE A 284 14.27 -4.07 -11.27
CA ILE A 284 15.44 -4.30 -10.42
C ILE A 284 15.23 -3.69 -9.02
N ILE A 285 14.75 -2.46 -8.95
CA ILE A 285 14.44 -1.80 -7.68
C ILE A 285 13.35 -2.56 -6.92
N ASN A 286 12.33 -3.04 -7.63
CA ASN A 286 11.22 -3.79 -7.01
C ASN A 286 11.66 -5.15 -6.45
N MET A 287 12.63 -5.82 -7.06
CA MET A 287 13.20 -7.06 -6.50
C MET A 287 14.28 -6.83 -5.42
N ALA A 288 14.43 -5.58 -4.98
CA ALA A 288 15.41 -5.18 -3.96
C ALA A 288 16.87 -5.52 -4.33
N ALA A 289 17.27 -5.33 -5.59
CA ALA A 289 18.67 -5.51 -5.97
C ALA A 289 19.55 -4.34 -5.50
N PRO A 290 20.84 -4.57 -5.20
CA PRO A 290 21.79 -3.51 -4.89
C PRO A 290 21.93 -2.56 -6.10
N PRO A 291 22.04 -1.25 -5.93
CA PRO A 291 22.06 -0.40 -4.73
C PRO A 291 20.71 0.22 -4.35
N SER A 292 19.61 -0.52 -4.42
CA SER A 292 18.26 0.04 -4.18
C SER A 292 17.99 0.32 -2.69
N ILE A 293 17.19 1.37 -2.43
CA ILE A 293 16.72 1.68 -1.07
C ILE A 293 15.74 0.60 -0.57
N ASN A 294 15.04 -0.11 -1.46
CA ASN A 294 14.21 -1.25 -1.09
C ASN A 294 15.03 -2.33 -0.38
N LEU A 295 16.21 -2.65 -0.89
CA LEU A 295 17.11 -3.60 -0.25
C LEU A 295 17.49 -3.20 1.17
N LEU A 296 17.77 -1.91 1.39
CA LEU A 296 18.11 -1.42 2.72
C LEU A 296 16.95 -1.63 3.70
N GLY A 297 15.72 -1.37 3.27
CA GLY A 297 14.51 -1.65 4.07
C GLY A 297 14.36 -3.14 4.40
N GLU A 298 14.58 -4.02 3.42
CA GLU A 298 14.50 -5.47 3.62
C GLU A 298 15.60 -5.99 4.55
N ILE A 299 16.84 -5.54 4.39
CA ILE A 299 17.96 -5.91 5.28
C ILE A 299 17.68 -5.53 6.74
N MET A 300 17.01 -4.41 6.98
CA MET A 300 16.64 -4.02 8.34
C MET A 300 15.48 -4.86 8.90
N ILE A 301 14.51 -5.23 8.07
CA ILE A 301 13.33 -5.99 8.50
C ILE A 301 13.67 -7.46 8.74
N PHE A 302 14.53 -8.08 7.94
CA PHE A 302 14.86 -9.51 8.04
C PHE A 302 15.36 -9.93 9.43
N PRO A 303 16.39 -9.30 10.02
CA PRO A 303 16.83 -9.62 11.37
C PRO A 303 15.73 -9.39 12.42
N ALA A 304 14.96 -8.31 12.28
CA ALA A 304 13.87 -7.97 13.19
C ALA A 304 12.78 -9.06 13.23
N VAL A 305 12.43 -9.61 12.07
CA VAL A 305 11.45 -10.69 11.92
C VAL A 305 11.99 -12.01 12.46
N ILE A 306 13.24 -12.36 12.14
CA ILE A 306 13.88 -13.60 12.61
C ILE A 306 14.05 -13.58 14.13
N PHE A 307 14.39 -12.42 14.70
CA PHE A 307 14.53 -12.25 16.14
C PHE A 307 13.19 -12.40 16.88
N SER A 308 12.09 -11.95 16.26
CA SER A 308 10.75 -12.13 16.83
C SER A 308 10.28 -13.60 16.79
N SER A 309 10.59 -14.32 15.71
CA SER A 309 10.25 -15.74 15.54
C SER A 309 11.11 -16.38 14.45
N THR A 310 11.90 -17.39 14.82
CA THR A 310 12.76 -18.15 13.90
C THR A 310 11.95 -18.93 12.85
N TYR A 311 10.72 -19.34 13.15
CA TYR A 311 9.84 -20.02 12.19
C TYR A 311 9.45 -19.15 11.00
N CYS A 312 9.52 -17.83 11.13
CA CYS A 312 9.21 -16.89 10.06
C CYS A 312 10.32 -16.78 9.00
N LEU A 313 11.45 -17.43 9.20
CA LEU A 313 12.51 -17.50 8.21
C LEU A 313 12.04 -18.12 6.89
N ILE A 314 11.21 -19.17 6.97
CA ILE A 314 10.70 -19.85 5.76
C ILE A 314 9.82 -18.94 4.91
N PRO A 315 8.70 -18.36 5.43
CA PRO A 315 7.88 -17.47 4.62
C PRO A 315 8.64 -16.22 4.16
N LEU A 316 9.59 -15.71 4.94
CA LEU A 316 10.40 -14.55 4.57
C LEU A 316 11.32 -14.86 3.39
N ALA A 317 12.02 -15.98 3.40
CA ALA A 317 12.87 -16.43 2.29
C ALA A 317 12.04 -16.69 1.02
N LEU A 318 10.87 -17.29 1.16
CA LEU A 318 9.97 -17.52 0.04
C LEU A 318 9.43 -16.20 -0.55
N MET A 319 9.08 -15.23 0.30
CA MET A 319 8.61 -13.91 -0.16
C MET A 319 9.70 -13.18 -0.96
N SER A 320 10.94 -13.14 -0.47
CA SER A 320 12.05 -12.47 -1.16
C SER A 320 12.40 -13.17 -2.49
N PHE A 321 12.42 -14.48 -2.51
CA PHE A 321 12.64 -15.26 -3.73
C PHE A 321 11.53 -15.05 -4.76
N LEU A 322 10.27 -15.14 -4.33
CA LEU A 322 9.13 -14.94 -5.22
C LEU A 322 9.04 -13.49 -5.73
N SER A 323 9.46 -12.50 -4.91
CA SER A 323 9.50 -11.09 -5.36
C SER A 323 10.46 -10.89 -6.53
N ALA A 324 11.62 -11.53 -6.49
CA ALA A 324 12.56 -11.52 -7.61
C ALA A 324 11.98 -12.21 -8.85
N LEU A 325 11.34 -13.35 -8.67
CA LEU A 325 10.74 -14.11 -9.78
C LEU A 325 9.63 -13.33 -10.48
N TYR A 326 8.62 -12.80 -9.75
CA TYR A 326 7.52 -12.10 -10.41
C TYR A 326 7.95 -10.75 -11.03
N SER A 327 8.96 -10.07 -10.49
CA SER A 327 9.47 -8.84 -11.08
C SER A 327 10.20 -9.12 -12.39
N MET A 328 11.00 -10.19 -12.47
CA MET A 328 11.62 -10.66 -13.71
C MET A 328 10.59 -11.19 -14.71
N TYR A 329 9.58 -11.93 -14.24
CA TYR A 329 8.47 -12.38 -15.07
C TYR A 329 7.74 -11.21 -15.73
N LEU A 330 7.43 -10.15 -14.97
CA LEU A 330 6.80 -8.95 -15.49
C LEU A 330 7.65 -8.31 -16.60
N PHE A 331 8.96 -8.19 -16.39
CA PHE A 331 9.86 -7.62 -17.39
C PHE A 331 9.92 -8.48 -18.67
N THR A 332 10.16 -9.79 -18.51
CA THR A 332 10.30 -10.70 -19.66
C THR A 332 9.02 -10.84 -20.46
N ALA A 333 7.85 -10.88 -19.79
CA ALA A 333 6.57 -11.00 -20.44
C ALA A 333 6.22 -9.82 -21.37
N ILE A 334 6.63 -8.60 -21.00
CA ILE A 334 6.34 -7.39 -21.77
C ILE A 334 7.37 -7.17 -22.89
N HIS A 335 8.66 -7.38 -22.58
CA HIS A 335 9.73 -6.90 -23.46
C HIS A 335 10.27 -7.96 -24.40
N HIS A 336 10.17 -9.24 -24.03
CA HIS A 336 10.59 -10.35 -24.88
C HIS A 336 9.40 -11.00 -25.63
N GLY A 337 9.73 -11.77 -26.67
CA GLY A 337 8.74 -12.44 -27.52
C GLY A 337 8.57 -11.78 -28.88
N GLY A 338 7.67 -12.33 -29.69
CA GLY A 338 7.39 -11.83 -31.03
C GLY A 338 6.69 -10.47 -31.01
N SER A 339 7.01 -9.61 -31.97
CA SER A 339 6.37 -8.31 -32.09
C SER A 339 4.87 -8.43 -32.36
N PRO A 340 4.02 -7.72 -31.62
CA PRO A 340 2.59 -7.73 -31.87
C PRO A 340 2.29 -7.01 -33.20
N LYS A 341 1.54 -7.68 -34.08
CA LYS A 341 1.18 -7.17 -35.42
C LYS A 341 0.27 -5.93 -35.40
N PHE A 342 -0.33 -5.60 -34.27
CA PHE A 342 -1.27 -4.48 -34.11
C PHE A 342 -0.60 -3.16 -33.67
N ILE A 343 0.66 -3.17 -33.29
CA ILE A 343 1.38 -1.94 -32.99
C ILE A 343 1.87 -1.35 -34.30
N LYS A 344 1.37 -0.15 -34.63
CA LYS A 344 1.88 0.61 -35.76
C LYS A 344 3.30 1.06 -35.45
N PRO A 345 4.27 0.82 -36.36
CA PRO A 345 5.61 1.39 -36.23
C PRO A 345 5.49 2.92 -36.16
N PHE A 346 6.34 3.56 -35.34
CA PHE A 346 6.41 5.01 -35.17
C PHE A 346 7.21 5.63 -36.28
#